data_c1ce39cca5bdc4569ccd0c35c8cbd0ab
#
_entry.id   c1ce39cca5bdc4569ccd0c35c8cbd0ab
#
_cell.length_a   1.000
_cell.length_b   1.000
_cell.length_c   1.000
_cell.angle_alpha   90.00
_cell.angle_beta   90.00
_cell.angle_gamma   90.00
#
_symmetry.space_group_name_H-M   'P 1'
#
loop_
_entity.id
_entity.type
_entity.pdbx_description
1 polymer ?
#
loop_
_entity_poly.entity_id
_entity_poly.type
_entity_poly.pdbx_seq_one_letter_code
_entity_poly.pdbx_strand_id
1 'polypeptide(L)'
;MKLEQFDFYLPEELIAQTPLLKRDTSKLLCVDRKSNTHEHKVFSDILDYLNPGDTLVLNNTRVMPARLYGVKKDTGAAIEVLLLKNLGHNDWECLVKPAKRIKVGSIVSFGDGIMEAVCTKILDDGFRHFEFIYEGIFQERLDELGTMPLPPYIKERLTDKERYQTVYSKEIGSSAAPTAGLHFTNELLEKIKEKGVNIAYLTLHVGLGTFRPVAVENIEDHDMHSEYYTLDEETAEIINKTKENGGRVFSVGTTSTRTLETVARDNNGEIVAASGWTNIFIYPGFEFKCVDCLITNFHLPKSSLIMLVSAFYDREKVIELYNIAVENKYRFFSFGDAMIIL
;
A
#
# COMPACT_ATOMS: atom_id res chain seq x y z
N MET A 1 5.81 -3.01 23.96
CA MET A 1 5.65 -4.37 23.35
C MET A 1 6.90 -4.68 22.52
N LYS A 2 7.42 -5.93 22.57
CA LYS A 2 8.66 -6.27 21.85
C LYS A 2 8.39 -6.62 20.40
N LEU A 3 9.27 -6.17 19.50
CA LEU A 3 9.23 -6.46 18.07
C LEU A 3 9.21 -7.99 17.78
N GLU A 4 9.97 -8.77 18.56
CA GLU A 4 10.04 -10.23 18.43
C GLU A 4 8.68 -10.94 18.62
N GLN A 5 7.71 -10.31 19.26
CA GLN A 5 6.36 -10.86 19.44
C GLN A 5 5.54 -10.90 18.13
N PHE A 6 6.05 -10.27 17.07
CA PHE A 6 5.45 -10.23 15.73
C PHE A 6 6.26 -11.04 14.73
N ASP A 7 7.12 -11.94 15.22
CA ASP A 7 7.93 -12.84 14.40
C ASP A 7 7.21 -14.16 14.14
N PHE A 8 7.43 -14.72 12.98
CA PHE A 8 7.04 -16.07 12.59
C PHE A 8 7.99 -16.56 11.48
N TYR A 9 8.10 -17.87 11.33
CA TYR A 9 8.93 -18.44 10.26
C TYR A 9 8.20 -18.34 8.92
N LEU A 10 8.79 -17.63 7.96
CA LEU A 10 8.30 -17.50 6.59
C LEU A 10 9.32 -18.08 5.61
N PRO A 11 9.03 -19.23 4.96
CA PRO A 11 9.85 -19.75 3.87
C PRO A 11 9.92 -18.80 2.68
N GLU A 12 11.12 -18.57 2.11
CA GLU A 12 11.31 -17.61 1.00
C GLU A 12 10.48 -17.99 -0.25
N GLU A 13 10.27 -19.28 -0.49
CA GLU A 13 9.48 -19.80 -1.61
C GLU A 13 7.98 -19.43 -1.54
N LEU A 14 7.47 -19.05 -0.38
CA LEU A 14 6.10 -18.57 -0.23
C LEU A 14 5.93 -17.09 -0.56
N ILE A 15 7.02 -16.35 -0.74
CA ILE A 15 6.98 -14.95 -1.16
C ILE A 15 6.66 -14.88 -2.66
N ALA A 16 5.45 -14.44 -3.00
CA ALA A 16 4.97 -14.42 -4.38
C ALA A 16 5.79 -13.44 -5.24
N GLN A 17 6.39 -13.96 -6.32
CA GLN A 17 7.18 -13.16 -7.26
C GLN A 17 6.34 -12.62 -8.42
N THR A 18 5.25 -13.31 -8.77
CA THR A 18 4.39 -12.97 -9.90
C THR A 18 2.91 -13.01 -9.51
N PRO A 19 2.07 -12.15 -10.12
CA PRO A 19 0.63 -12.21 -9.91
C PRO A 19 0.02 -13.46 -10.56
N LEU A 20 -1.09 -13.97 -10.02
CA LEU A 20 -1.91 -14.99 -10.68
C LEU A 20 -2.49 -14.44 -11.97
N LEU A 21 -2.68 -15.29 -12.99
CA LEU A 21 -3.31 -14.90 -14.26
C LEU A 21 -4.68 -14.25 -14.01
N LYS A 22 -5.51 -14.88 -13.20
CA LYS A 22 -6.82 -14.39 -12.79
C LYS A 22 -6.72 -13.92 -11.34
N ARG A 23 -6.94 -12.62 -11.08
CA ARG A 23 -6.70 -11.96 -9.78
C ARG A 23 -7.55 -12.54 -8.64
N ASP A 24 -8.82 -12.80 -8.90
CA ASP A 24 -9.83 -13.27 -7.95
C ASP A 24 -9.77 -14.78 -7.65
N THR A 25 -8.76 -15.50 -8.18
CA THR A 25 -8.52 -16.92 -7.88
C THR A 25 -7.47 -17.17 -6.80
N SER A 26 -6.96 -16.12 -6.17
CA SER A 26 -6.08 -16.24 -4.99
C SER A 26 -6.81 -16.93 -3.84
N LYS A 27 -6.06 -17.57 -2.94
CA LYS A 27 -6.63 -18.11 -1.71
C LYS A 27 -7.12 -16.98 -0.80
N LEU A 28 -8.19 -17.25 -0.07
CA LEU A 28 -8.74 -16.36 0.94
C LEU A 28 -8.86 -17.10 2.28
N LEU A 29 -8.17 -16.62 3.30
CA LEU A 29 -8.36 -17.08 4.67
C LEU A 29 -9.44 -16.22 5.32
N CYS A 30 -10.59 -16.81 5.59
CA CYS A 30 -11.73 -16.13 6.21
C CYS A 30 -11.67 -16.37 7.72
N VAL A 31 -11.69 -15.27 8.49
CA VAL A 31 -11.56 -15.30 9.95
C VAL A 31 -12.76 -14.61 10.57
N ASP A 32 -13.47 -15.31 11.45
CA ASP A 32 -14.51 -14.73 12.31
C ASP A 32 -13.94 -14.52 13.72
N ARG A 33 -13.77 -13.25 14.09
CA ARG A 33 -13.23 -12.85 15.40
C ARG A 33 -14.16 -13.22 16.56
N LYS A 34 -15.47 -13.23 16.32
CA LYS A 34 -16.46 -13.49 17.38
C LYS A 34 -16.50 -14.95 17.77
N SER A 35 -16.52 -15.84 16.78
CA SER A 35 -16.50 -17.30 17.01
C SER A 35 -15.09 -17.87 17.19
N ASN A 36 -14.06 -17.07 16.87
CA ASN A 36 -12.65 -17.49 16.84
C ASN A 36 -12.44 -18.70 15.91
N THR A 37 -13.07 -18.67 14.74
CA THR A 37 -12.99 -19.71 13.71
C THR A 37 -12.38 -19.17 12.43
N HIS A 38 -11.83 -20.05 11.61
CA HIS A 38 -11.34 -19.72 10.28
C HIS A 38 -11.72 -20.78 9.26
N GLU A 39 -11.78 -20.40 7.99
CA GLU A 39 -11.99 -21.31 6.87
C GLU A 39 -11.19 -20.86 5.63
N HIS A 40 -10.90 -21.82 4.75
CA HIS A 40 -10.13 -21.61 3.54
C HIS A 40 -11.07 -21.52 2.34
N LYS A 41 -10.97 -20.42 1.59
CA LYS A 41 -11.79 -20.08 0.42
C LYS A 41 -10.93 -19.59 -0.74
N VAL A 42 -11.58 -19.17 -1.81
CA VAL A 42 -11.01 -18.44 -2.93
C VAL A 42 -11.49 -16.99 -2.86
N PHE A 43 -10.72 -16.04 -3.34
CA PHE A 43 -11.05 -14.61 -3.17
C PHE A 43 -12.40 -14.22 -3.77
N SER A 44 -12.82 -14.85 -4.87
CA SER A 44 -14.16 -14.65 -5.44
C SER A 44 -15.31 -14.96 -4.46
N ASP A 45 -15.07 -15.82 -3.46
CA ASP A 45 -16.07 -16.17 -2.44
C ASP A 45 -16.30 -15.06 -1.40
N ILE A 46 -15.56 -13.95 -1.51
CA ILE A 46 -15.76 -12.76 -0.65
C ILE A 46 -17.21 -12.27 -0.68
N LEU A 47 -17.93 -12.53 -1.77
CA LEU A 47 -19.34 -12.24 -1.91
C LEU A 47 -20.19 -12.86 -0.80
N ASP A 48 -19.82 -14.02 -0.29
CA ASP A 48 -20.58 -14.73 0.75
C ASP A 48 -20.55 -14.02 2.11
N TYR A 49 -19.56 -13.15 2.31
CA TYR A 49 -19.30 -12.41 3.56
C TYR A 49 -19.84 -10.99 3.57
N LEU A 50 -20.23 -10.48 2.41
CA LEU A 50 -20.79 -9.13 2.24
C LEU A 50 -22.33 -9.17 2.27
N ASN A 51 -22.96 -8.23 2.94
CA ASN A 51 -24.41 -8.09 3.00
C ASN A 51 -24.89 -6.81 2.29
N PRO A 52 -26.11 -6.78 1.74
CA PRO A 52 -26.71 -5.52 1.29
C PRO A 52 -26.63 -4.44 2.37
N GLY A 53 -26.20 -3.24 2.00
CA GLY A 53 -26.02 -2.13 2.93
C GLY A 53 -24.63 -2.04 3.57
N ASP A 54 -23.76 -3.05 3.44
CA ASP A 54 -22.34 -2.92 3.77
C ASP A 54 -21.64 -1.95 2.81
N THR A 55 -20.51 -1.40 3.21
CA THR A 55 -19.65 -0.57 2.34
C THR A 55 -18.25 -1.13 2.26
N LEU A 56 -17.75 -1.32 1.04
CA LEU A 56 -16.39 -1.69 0.72
C LEU A 56 -15.58 -0.43 0.40
N VAL A 57 -14.56 -0.12 1.19
CA VAL A 57 -13.72 1.07 1.02
C VAL A 57 -12.37 0.70 0.41
N LEU A 58 -12.09 1.26 -0.76
CA LEU A 58 -10.97 0.94 -1.63
C LEU A 58 -10.02 2.14 -1.77
N ASN A 59 -8.72 1.90 -1.81
CA ASN A 59 -7.73 2.93 -2.12
C ASN A 59 -7.50 2.98 -3.64
N ASN A 60 -7.91 4.08 -4.29
CA ASN A 60 -7.84 4.28 -5.74
C ASN A 60 -6.53 4.88 -6.23
N THR A 61 -5.49 4.93 -5.39
CA THR A 61 -4.18 5.43 -5.81
C THR A 61 -3.61 4.62 -6.97
N ARG A 62 -2.90 5.31 -7.87
CA ARG A 62 -2.21 4.72 -9.02
C ARG A 62 -0.70 4.89 -8.87
N VAL A 63 0.02 3.81 -9.08
CA VAL A 63 1.48 3.80 -8.99
C VAL A 63 2.09 4.53 -10.18
N MET A 64 3.04 5.43 -9.90
CA MET A 64 3.84 6.08 -10.93
C MET A 64 5.00 5.18 -11.38
N PRO A 65 5.46 5.26 -12.63
CA PRO A 65 6.72 4.66 -13.05
C PRO A 65 7.91 5.46 -12.49
N ALA A 66 7.99 5.53 -11.17
CA ALA A 66 8.84 6.48 -10.43
C ALA A 66 10.33 6.11 -10.41
N ARG A 67 10.72 4.96 -10.94
CA ARG A 67 12.12 4.50 -10.98
C ARG A 67 12.74 4.80 -12.34
N LEU A 68 13.75 5.68 -12.32
CA LEU A 68 14.46 6.18 -13.49
C LEU A 68 15.90 5.66 -13.50
N TYR A 69 16.37 5.24 -14.67
CA TYR A 69 17.76 4.86 -14.88
C TYR A 69 18.41 5.86 -15.85
N GLY A 70 19.50 6.46 -15.39
CA GLY A 70 20.22 7.47 -16.15
C GLY A 70 21.70 7.38 -15.96
N VAL A 71 22.41 8.36 -16.52
CA VAL A 71 23.86 8.48 -16.41
C VAL A 71 24.24 9.84 -15.84
N LYS A 72 25.23 9.85 -14.95
CA LYS A 72 25.80 11.11 -14.47
C LYS A 72 26.57 11.78 -15.61
N LYS A 73 26.19 13.03 -15.94
CA LYS A 73 26.57 13.70 -17.19
C LYS A 73 28.10 13.92 -17.34
N ASP A 74 28.80 14.14 -16.23
CA ASP A 74 30.24 14.38 -16.23
C ASP A 74 31.10 13.12 -16.29
N THR A 75 30.61 11.99 -15.78
CA THR A 75 31.40 10.75 -15.62
C THR A 75 30.85 9.56 -16.40
N GLY A 76 29.63 9.64 -16.95
CA GLY A 76 28.95 8.51 -17.58
C GLY A 76 28.54 7.39 -16.59
N ALA A 77 28.67 7.62 -15.29
CA ALA A 77 28.34 6.62 -14.30
C ALA A 77 26.84 6.33 -14.26
N ALA A 78 26.45 5.06 -14.28
CA ALA A 78 25.07 4.64 -14.14
C ALA A 78 24.50 5.05 -12.78
N ILE A 79 23.31 5.66 -12.79
CA ILE A 79 22.58 6.16 -11.63
C ILE A 79 21.11 5.71 -11.71
N GLU A 80 20.63 5.13 -10.62
CA GLU A 80 19.19 4.90 -10.40
C GLU A 80 18.66 6.05 -9.54
N VAL A 81 17.57 6.67 -9.99
CA VAL A 81 16.84 7.71 -9.25
C VAL A 81 15.40 7.23 -9.06
N LEU A 82 14.95 7.18 -7.81
CA LEU A 82 13.61 6.79 -7.45
C LEU A 82 12.88 7.99 -6.83
N LEU A 83 11.84 8.46 -7.50
CA LEU A 83 10.99 9.55 -7.05
C LEU A 83 10.21 9.14 -5.80
N LEU A 84 10.19 9.97 -4.75
CA LEU A 84 9.53 9.69 -3.48
C LEU A 84 8.40 10.68 -3.18
N LYS A 85 8.73 11.97 -3.24
CA LYS A 85 7.82 13.05 -2.85
C LYS A 85 7.98 14.23 -3.79
N ASN A 86 6.86 14.69 -4.32
CA ASN A 86 6.82 15.96 -5.05
C ASN A 86 6.89 17.12 -4.05
N LEU A 87 7.84 18.02 -4.24
CA LEU A 87 8.06 19.21 -3.40
C LEU A 87 7.44 20.48 -3.99
N GLY A 88 6.80 20.34 -5.15
CA GLY A 88 6.25 21.43 -5.94
C GLY A 88 7.06 21.72 -7.20
N HIS A 89 6.40 22.29 -8.22
CA HIS A 89 7.00 22.53 -9.54
C HIS A 89 7.68 21.25 -10.08
N ASN A 90 8.98 21.34 -10.37
CA ASN A 90 9.77 20.22 -10.89
C ASN A 90 10.69 19.61 -9.84
N ASP A 91 10.52 19.99 -8.57
CA ASP A 91 11.37 19.53 -7.47
C ASP A 91 10.82 18.25 -6.84
N TRP A 92 11.72 17.27 -6.66
CA TRP A 92 11.41 15.97 -6.07
C TRP A 92 12.43 15.56 -5.03
N GLU A 93 11.94 15.00 -3.93
CA GLU A 93 12.75 14.19 -3.04
C GLU A 93 12.90 12.79 -3.64
N CYS A 94 14.14 12.31 -3.72
CA CYS A 94 14.49 11.07 -4.40
C CYS A 94 15.44 10.20 -3.58
N LEU A 95 15.30 8.88 -3.72
CA LEU A 95 16.35 7.92 -3.35
C LEU A 95 17.24 7.67 -4.56
N VAL A 96 18.58 7.65 -4.32
CA VAL A 96 19.57 7.52 -5.39
C VAL A 96 20.52 6.36 -5.15
N LYS A 97 20.85 5.62 -6.19
CA LYS A 97 21.85 4.55 -6.15
C LYS A 97 22.81 4.67 -7.33
N PRO A 98 24.14 4.67 -7.07
CA PRO A 98 24.81 4.79 -5.77
C PRO A 98 24.84 6.24 -5.27
N ALA A 99 24.30 6.49 -4.08
CA ALA A 99 24.13 7.83 -3.51
C ALA A 99 25.46 8.62 -3.39
N LYS A 100 26.58 7.93 -3.10
CA LYS A 100 27.92 8.53 -2.94
C LYS A 100 28.44 9.25 -4.19
N ARG A 101 27.91 8.91 -5.38
CA ARG A 101 28.31 9.53 -6.66
C ARG A 101 27.60 10.85 -6.94
N ILE A 102 26.50 11.14 -6.23
CA ILE A 102 25.68 12.33 -6.43
C ILE A 102 25.96 13.36 -5.33
N LYS A 103 26.45 14.53 -5.76
CA LYS A 103 26.69 15.70 -4.92
C LYS A 103 25.77 16.84 -5.39
N VAL A 104 25.61 17.87 -4.57
CA VAL A 104 24.92 19.11 -5.00
C VAL A 104 25.55 19.63 -6.30
N GLY A 105 24.72 19.96 -7.28
CA GLY A 105 25.12 20.37 -8.64
C GLY A 105 25.40 19.20 -9.60
N SER A 106 25.36 17.93 -9.16
CA SER A 106 25.46 16.80 -10.07
C SER A 106 24.24 16.72 -10.98
N ILE A 107 24.46 16.47 -12.27
CA ILE A 107 23.40 16.32 -13.28
C ILE A 107 23.32 14.85 -13.69
N VAL A 108 22.12 14.29 -13.67
CA VAL A 108 21.78 12.96 -14.20
C VAL A 108 20.93 13.13 -15.45
N SER A 109 21.32 12.50 -16.55
CA SER A 109 20.62 12.50 -17.82
C SER A 109 19.89 11.16 -18.01
N PHE A 110 18.65 11.22 -18.48
CA PHE A 110 17.77 10.08 -18.73
C PHE A 110 17.34 10.08 -20.20
N GLY A 111 17.30 8.89 -20.84
CA GLY A 111 16.82 8.72 -22.21
C GLY A 111 17.62 9.57 -23.20
N ASP A 112 18.95 9.55 -23.11
CA ASP A 112 19.84 10.32 -24.00
C ASP A 112 19.53 11.83 -24.06
N GLY A 113 19.10 12.40 -22.91
CA GLY A 113 18.84 13.84 -22.78
C GLY A 113 17.37 14.24 -22.90
N ILE A 114 16.44 13.28 -23.01
CA ILE A 114 14.99 13.56 -22.99
C ILE A 114 14.59 14.27 -21.69
N MET A 115 15.22 13.89 -20.57
CA MET A 115 15.04 14.50 -19.26
C MET A 115 16.36 14.56 -18.51
N GLU A 116 16.60 15.63 -17.79
CA GLU A 116 17.73 15.79 -16.88
C GLU A 116 17.26 16.10 -15.47
N ALA A 117 18.07 15.76 -14.46
CA ALA A 117 17.81 16.13 -13.08
C ALA A 117 19.07 16.67 -12.42
N VAL A 118 18.97 17.84 -11.79
CA VAL A 118 20.03 18.50 -11.05
C VAL A 118 19.85 18.27 -9.56
N CYS A 119 20.85 17.71 -8.88
CA CYS A 119 20.82 17.56 -7.43
C CYS A 119 20.95 18.92 -6.75
N THR A 120 19.89 19.38 -6.10
CA THR A 120 19.83 20.69 -5.42
C THR A 120 20.17 20.61 -3.94
N LYS A 121 19.92 19.45 -3.29
CA LYS A 121 20.17 19.26 -1.85
C LYS A 121 20.45 17.80 -1.51
N ILE A 122 21.27 17.59 -0.50
CA ILE A 122 21.53 16.29 0.13
C ILE A 122 20.91 16.31 1.53
N LEU A 123 20.15 15.28 1.89
CA LEU A 123 19.56 15.11 3.21
C LEU A 123 20.38 14.10 4.04
N ASP A 124 20.24 14.18 5.38
CA ASP A 124 21.05 13.38 6.32
C ASP A 124 20.80 11.88 6.20
N ASP A 125 19.57 11.46 5.84
CA ASP A 125 19.19 10.06 5.65
C ASP A 125 19.56 9.47 4.27
N GLY A 126 20.33 10.20 3.48
CA GLY A 126 20.84 9.77 2.17
C GLY A 126 19.92 10.11 1.01
N PHE A 127 18.77 10.72 1.25
CA PHE A 127 17.91 11.24 0.20
C PHE A 127 18.50 12.47 -0.48
N ARG A 128 17.99 12.80 -1.66
CA ARG A 128 18.43 13.93 -2.50
C ARG A 128 17.19 14.70 -2.97
N HIS A 129 17.28 16.02 -3.02
CA HIS A 129 16.36 16.82 -3.81
C HIS A 129 16.94 16.97 -5.21
N PHE A 130 16.07 16.79 -6.20
CA PHE A 130 16.38 17.00 -7.60
C PHE A 130 15.37 17.95 -8.23
N GLU A 131 15.88 18.90 -8.99
CA GLU A 131 15.11 19.71 -9.94
C GLU A 131 15.17 19.01 -11.30
N PHE A 132 13.99 18.64 -11.84
CA PHE A 132 13.87 17.98 -13.14
C PHE A 132 13.69 19.00 -14.26
N ILE A 133 14.45 18.82 -15.33
CA ILE A 133 14.47 19.66 -16.54
C ILE A 133 14.05 18.80 -17.72
N TYR A 134 12.96 19.17 -18.37
CA TYR A 134 12.36 18.43 -19.50
C TYR A 134 11.49 19.35 -20.35
N GLU A 135 11.18 18.91 -21.58
CA GLU A 135 10.18 19.55 -22.42
C GLU A 135 8.86 18.77 -22.40
N GLY A 136 7.73 19.46 -22.43
CA GLY A 136 6.39 18.88 -22.44
C GLY A 136 5.82 18.58 -21.07
N ILE A 137 5.15 17.45 -20.93
CA ILE A 137 4.44 17.03 -19.71
C ILE A 137 5.28 16.03 -18.92
N PHE A 138 5.54 16.30 -17.66
CA PHE A 138 6.36 15.45 -16.78
C PHE A 138 5.87 13.98 -16.74
N GLN A 139 4.56 13.78 -16.64
CA GLN A 139 3.98 12.44 -16.60
C GLN A 139 4.28 11.65 -17.87
N GLU A 140 4.22 12.28 -19.06
CA GLU A 140 4.57 11.63 -20.32
C GLU A 140 6.03 11.20 -20.36
N ARG A 141 6.94 12.04 -19.84
CA ARG A 141 8.37 11.70 -19.72
C ARG A 141 8.58 10.54 -18.72
N LEU A 142 7.84 10.51 -17.62
CA LEU A 142 7.89 9.38 -16.69
C LEU A 142 7.37 8.07 -17.31
N ASP A 143 6.29 8.13 -18.08
CA ASP A 143 5.72 6.95 -18.75
C ASP A 143 6.69 6.37 -19.80
N GLU A 144 7.44 7.26 -20.49
CA GLU A 144 8.46 6.89 -21.47
C GLU A 144 9.72 6.29 -20.83
N LEU A 145 10.26 6.93 -19.79
CA LEU A 145 11.58 6.65 -19.23
C LEU A 145 11.54 5.80 -17.96
N GLY A 146 10.42 5.85 -17.24
CA GLY A 146 10.29 5.24 -15.93
C GLY A 146 9.90 3.77 -15.95
N THR A 147 10.27 3.10 -14.88
CA THR A 147 9.86 1.73 -14.58
C THR A 147 9.08 1.67 -13.29
N MET A 148 8.19 0.66 -13.18
CA MET A 148 7.41 0.45 -11.96
C MET A 148 8.33 0.16 -10.77
N PRO A 149 8.17 0.88 -9.65
CA PRO A 149 8.99 0.71 -8.46
C PRO A 149 8.52 -0.50 -7.65
N LEU A 150 8.73 -1.70 -8.18
CA LEU A 150 8.39 -2.93 -7.46
C LEU A 150 9.11 -3.00 -6.11
N PRO A 151 8.48 -3.57 -5.08
CA PRO A 151 9.11 -3.80 -3.79
C PRO A 151 10.39 -4.64 -3.90
N PRO A 152 11.36 -4.46 -2.98
CA PRO A 152 12.69 -5.09 -3.09
C PRO A 152 12.69 -6.62 -3.00
N TYR A 153 11.62 -7.22 -2.48
CA TYR A 153 11.47 -8.68 -2.41
C TYR A 153 10.93 -9.31 -3.70
N ILE A 154 10.43 -8.50 -4.67
CA ILE A 154 10.08 -8.97 -6.01
C ILE A 154 11.33 -8.85 -6.87
N LYS A 155 11.92 -10.00 -7.19
CA LYS A 155 13.13 -10.13 -8.02
C LYS A 155 12.80 -10.32 -9.49
N GLU A 156 11.60 -10.83 -9.77
CA GLU A 156 11.11 -11.08 -11.12
C GLU A 156 10.70 -9.77 -11.82
N ARG A 157 11.05 -9.66 -13.11
CA ARG A 157 10.67 -8.51 -13.93
C ARG A 157 9.19 -8.61 -14.31
N LEU A 158 8.43 -7.59 -13.98
CA LEU A 158 7.04 -7.48 -14.40
C LEU A 158 6.98 -7.03 -15.89
N THR A 159 6.44 -7.86 -16.74
CA THR A 159 6.30 -7.56 -18.18
C THR A 159 5.13 -6.64 -18.49
N ASP A 160 4.05 -6.76 -17.71
CA ASP A 160 2.85 -5.94 -17.82
C ASP A 160 2.73 -5.04 -16.58
N LYS A 161 2.96 -3.74 -16.78
CA LYS A 161 2.91 -2.72 -15.70
C LYS A 161 1.53 -2.66 -15.02
N GLU A 162 0.43 -2.93 -15.76
CA GLU A 162 -0.94 -2.89 -15.23
C GLU A 162 -1.22 -4.03 -14.24
N ARG A 163 -0.37 -5.05 -14.19
CA ARG A 163 -0.48 -6.12 -13.18
C ARG A 163 -0.14 -5.64 -11.76
N TYR A 164 0.58 -4.53 -11.63
CA TYR A 164 0.86 -3.87 -10.33
C TYR A 164 -0.02 -2.63 -10.12
N GLN A 165 -1.20 -2.60 -10.75
CA GLN A 165 -2.25 -1.59 -10.56
C GLN A 165 -3.55 -2.27 -10.19
N THR A 166 -4.37 -1.62 -9.35
CA THR A 166 -5.77 -2.06 -9.14
C THR A 166 -6.60 -1.72 -10.38
N VAL A 167 -7.67 -2.48 -10.64
CA VAL A 167 -8.55 -2.24 -11.80
C VAL A 167 -9.32 -0.91 -11.70
N TYR A 168 -9.33 -0.32 -10.52
CA TYR A 168 -9.99 0.96 -10.21
C TYR A 168 -8.99 2.09 -9.89
N SER A 169 -7.69 1.88 -10.12
CA SER A 169 -6.67 2.92 -9.86
C SER A 169 -6.90 4.15 -10.73
N LYS A 170 -6.85 5.34 -10.10
CA LYS A 170 -7.16 6.62 -10.76
C LYS A 170 -6.16 7.71 -10.39
N GLU A 171 -5.97 7.96 -9.10
CA GLU A 171 -5.20 9.11 -8.60
C GLU A 171 -3.70 8.79 -8.62
N ILE A 172 -2.96 9.39 -9.54
CA ILE A 172 -1.52 9.16 -9.74
C ILE A 172 -0.73 9.83 -8.61
N GLY A 173 0.25 9.12 -8.03
CA GLY A 173 1.12 9.71 -7.00
C GLY A 173 1.78 8.70 -6.08
N SER A 174 1.49 7.42 -6.23
CA SER A 174 1.97 6.35 -5.34
C SER A 174 3.27 5.73 -5.84
N SER A 175 4.15 5.37 -4.90
CA SER A 175 5.35 4.56 -5.16
C SER A 175 5.09 3.06 -5.02
N ALA A 176 3.93 2.66 -4.50
CA ALA A 176 3.53 1.25 -4.39
C ALA A 176 2.01 1.08 -4.54
N ALA A 177 1.59 -0.09 -5.03
CA ALA A 177 0.17 -0.41 -5.16
C ALA A 177 -0.47 -0.73 -3.79
N PRO A 178 -1.76 -0.43 -3.59
CA PRO A 178 -2.55 -0.93 -2.47
C PRO A 178 -2.89 -2.41 -2.73
N THR A 179 -1.98 -3.30 -2.34
CA THR A 179 -1.90 -4.67 -2.87
C THR A 179 -3.09 -5.56 -2.54
N ALA A 180 -3.82 -5.31 -1.45
CA ALA A 180 -5.07 -6.01 -1.17
C ALA A 180 -6.15 -5.73 -2.24
N GLY A 181 -6.08 -4.58 -2.89
CA GLY A 181 -6.95 -4.23 -4.01
C GLY A 181 -6.65 -4.97 -5.31
N LEU A 182 -5.45 -5.56 -5.44
CA LEU A 182 -5.06 -6.30 -6.65
C LEU A 182 -5.87 -7.58 -6.87
N HIS A 183 -6.56 -8.09 -5.87
CA HIS A 183 -7.41 -9.28 -5.96
C HIS A 183 -8.73 -9.02 -6.68
N PHE A 184 -9.18 -7.76 -6.74
CA PHE A 184 -10.45 -7.41 -7.36
C PHE A 184 -10.35 -7.39 -8.88
N THR A 185 -11.41 -7.88 -9.53
CA THR A 185 -11.67 -7.70 -10.96
C THR A 185 -12.89 -6.79 -11.15
N ASN A 186 -13.06 -6.21 -12.34
CA ASN A 186 -14.24 -5.40 -12.64
C ASN A 186 -15.53 -6.22 -12.47
N GLU A 187 -15.50 -7.48 -12.91
CA GLU A 187 -16.64 -8.41 -12.80
C GLU A 187 -17.03 -8.70 -11.35
N LEU A 188 -16.02 -8.84 -10.46
CA LEU A 188 -16.27 -9.05 -9.04
C LEU A 188 -16.86 -7.79 -8.39
N LEU A 189 -16.34 -6.61 -8.73
CA LEU A 189 -16.86 -5.33 -8.23
C LEU A 189 -18.31 -5.10 -8.68
N GLU A 190 -18.65 -5.42 -9.92
CA GLU A 190 -20.04 -5.31 -10.39
C GLU A 190 -20.97 -6.27 -9.62
N LYS A 191 -20.57 -7.53 -9.40
CA LYS A 191 -21.36 -8.47 -8.57
C LYS A 191 -21.55 -8.00 -7.13
N ILE A 192 -20.53 -7.33 -6.56
CA ILE A 192 -20.63 -6.72 -5.22
C ILE A 192 -21.68 -5.61 -5.21
N LYS A 193 -21.68 -4.73 -6.22
CA LYS A 193 -22.71 -3.68 -6.37
C LYS A 193 -24.10 -4.26 -6.59
N GLU A 194 -24.23 -5.26 -7.47
CA GLU A 194 -25.51 -5.96 -7.73
C GLU A 194 -26.08 -6.60 -6.45
N LYS A 195 -25.23 -7.02 -5.54
CA LYS A 195 -25.63 -7.54 -4.22
C LYS A 195 -26.18 -6.43 -3.28
N GLY A 196 -26.06 -5.16 -3.64
CA GLY A 196 -26.49 -4.02 -2.81
C GLY A 196 -25.42 -3.56 -1.81
N VAL A 197 -24.17 -3.89 -2.06
CA VAL A 197 -23.03 -3.40 -1.28
C VAL A 197 -22.51 -2.10 -1.90
N ASN A 198 -22.31 -1.07 -1.08
CA ASN A 198 -21.75 0.19 -1.54
C ASN A 198 -20.22 0.03 -1.79
N ILE A 199 -19.72 0.73 -2.80
CA ILE A 199 -18.28 0.84 -3.05
C ILE A 199 -17.90 2.31 -2.92
N ALA A 200 -16.99 2.60 -2.01
CA ALA A 200 -16.46 3.93 -1.75
C ALA A 200 -14.94 3.97 -1.97
N TYR A 201 -14.42 5.11 -2.38
CA TYR A 201 -13.00 5.27 -2.70
C TYR A 201 -12.37 6.38 -1.87
N LEU A 202 -11.17 6.11 -1.39
CA LEU A 202 -10.28 7.11 -0.85
C LEU A 202 -8.94 7.03 -1.58
N THR A 203 -8.10 8.03 -1.40
CA THR A 203 -6.74 8.02 -1.91
C THR A 203 -5.77 8.07 -0.74
N LEU A 204 -4.82 7.15 -0.69
CA LEU A 204 -3.59 7.29 0.10
C LEU A 204 -2.42 6.93 -0.82
N HIS A 205 -1.52 7.87 -1.02
CA HIS A 205 -0.31 7.65 -1.81
C HIS A 205 0.73 6.90 -0.97
N VAL A 206 0.92 5.63 -1.32
CA VAL A 206 1.84 4.74 -0.59
C VAL A 206 3.28 5.14 -0.89
N GLY A 207 4.02 5.47 0.16
CA GLY A 207 5.45 5.74 0.08
C GLY A 207 6.30 4.48 0.23
N LEU A 208 7.60 4.59 -0.11
CA LEU A 208 8.55 3.48 0.07
C LEU A 208 8.80 3.12 1.54
N GLY A 209 8.44 4.00 2.46
CA GLY A 209 8.53 3.73 3.90
C GLY A 209 7.79 2.47 4.33
N THR A 210 6.72 2.10 3.62
CA THR A 210 5.94 0.87 3.84
C THR A 210 6.79 -0.42 3.73
N PHE A 211 7.89 -0.38 2.98
CA PHE A 211 8.79 -1.52 2.81
C PHE A 211 10.02 -1.48 3.73
N ARG A 212 10.17 -0.44 4.56
CA ARG A 212 11.26 -0.38 5.54
C ARG A 212 10.94 -1.30 6.72
N PRO A 213 11.87 -2.17 7.11
CA PRO A 213 11.70 -2.96 8.32
C PRO A 213 11.57 -2.07 9.55
N VAL A 214 10.75 -2.47 10.51
CA VAL A 214 10.79 -1.90 11.84
C VAL A 214 12.11 -2.32 12.49
N ALA A 215 12.92 -1.35 12.91
CA ALA A 215 14.29 -1.57 13.38
C ALA A 215 14.51 -1.15 14.83
N VAL A 216 13.43 -1.19 15.65
CA VAL A 216 13.46 -0.86 17.07
C VAL A 216 13.19 -2.11 17.91
N GLU A 217 13.63 -2.13 19.16
CA GLU A 217 13.37 -3.24 20.07
C GLU A 217 11.94 -3.21 20.63
N ASN A 218 11.47 -2.04 21.03
CA ASN A 218 10.09 -1.82 21.46
C ASN A 218 9.35 -1.11 20.34
N ILE A 219 8.20 -1.64 19.95
CA ILE A 219 7.46 -1.12 18.78
C ILE A 219 6.96 0.31 19.00
N GLU A 220 6.73 0.73 20.22
CA GLU A 220 6.31 2.08 20.59
C GLU A 220 7.35 3.16 20.23
N ASP A 221 8.63 2.75 20.09
CA ASP A 221 9.74 3.64 19.71
C ASP A 221 9.84 3.82 18.19
N HIS A 222 8.96 3.14 17.41
CA HIS A 222 8.98 3.21 15.95
C HIS A 222 8.39 4.53 15.45
N ASP A 223 9.17 5.28 14.69
CA ASP A 223 8.73 6.48 13.98
C ASP A 223 8.07 6.08 12.64
N MET A 224 6.74 6.13 12.61
CA MET A 224 5.98 5.75 11.42
C MET A 224 6.06 6.85 10.35
N HIS A 225 6.41 6.47 9.14
CA HIS A 225 6.47 7.38 8.00
C HIS A 225 5.10 8.00 7.68
N SER A 226 5.16 9.24 7.18
CA SER A 226 3.96 9.98 6.77
C SER A 226 3.59 9.70 5.32
N GLU A 227 2.29 9.54 5.05
CA GLU A 227 1.71 9.36 3.73
C GLU A 227 0.54 10.31 3.53
N TYR A 228 0.43 10.85 2.30
CA TYR A 228 -0.63 11.81 1.97
C TYR A 228 -1.92 11.08 1.61
N TYR A 229 -3.03 11.51 2.20
CA TYR A 229 -4.35 10.95 1.94
C TYR A 229 -5.38 12.02 1.55
N THR A 230 -6.42 11.58 0.86
CA THR A 230 -7.63 12.34 0.56
C THR A 230 -8.85 11.44 0.72
N LEU A 231 -9.86 11.93 1.39
CA LEU A 231 -11.20 11.35 1.51
C LEU A 231 -12.20 12.43 1.17
N ASP A 232 -13.02 12.23 0.15
CA ASP A 232 -13.99 13.19 -0.32
C ASP A 232 -15.32 13.14 0.44
N GLU A 233 -16.19 14.10 0.19
CA GLU A 233 -17.47 14.25 0.87
C GLU A 233 -18.43 13.07 0.54
N GLU A 234 -18.47 12.63 -0.73
CA GLU A 234 -19.31 11.51 -1.16
C GLU A 234 -18.93 10.22 -0.41
N THR A 235 -17.64 9.94 -0.30
CA THR A 235 -17.14 8.78 0.46
C THR A 235 -17.48 8.88 1.94
N ALA A 236 -17.34 10.07 2.54
CA ALA A 236 -17.69 10.30 3.95
C ALA A 236 -19.19 10.05 4.19
N GLU A 237 -20.04 10.60 3.35
CA GLU A 237 -21.51 10.40 3.44
C GLU A 237 -21.91 8.93 3.31
N ILE A 238 -21.34 8.19 2.35
CA ILE A 238 -21.60 6.76 2.16
C ILE A 238 -21.25 5.97 3.42
N ILE A 239 -20.08 6.23 4.01
CA ILE A 239 -19.59 5.50 5.20
C ILE A 239 -20.49 5.81 6.41
N ASN A 240 -20.77 7.08 6.67
CA ASN A 240 -21.63 7.47 7.79
C ASN A 240 -23.02 6.88 7.67
N LYS A 241 -23.64 6.97 6.49
CA LYS A 241 -24.96 6.39 6.21
C LYS A 241 -24.95 4.86 6.37
N THR A 242 -23.87 4.19 6.01
CA THR A 242 -23.71 2.75 6.25
C THR A 242 -23.79 2.43 7.73
N LYS A 243 -23.03 3.17 8.57
CA LYS A 243 -23.04 2.98 10.01
C LYS A 243 -24.39 3.31 10.66
N GLU A 244 -25.03 4.40 10.25
CA GLU A 244 -26.37 4.79 10.72
C GLU A 244 -27.41 3.70 10.45
N ASN A 245 -27.30 3.01 9.31
CA ASN A 245 -28.20 1.94 8.91
C ASN A 245 -27.80 0.54 9.47
N GLY A 246 -26.78 0.47 10.31
CA GLY A 246 -26.29 -0.79 10.91
C GLY A 246 -25.52 -1.70 9.96
N GLY A 247 -25.08 -1.18 8.81
CA GLY A 247 -24.17 -1.86 7.89
C GLY A 247 -22.74 -1.84 8.39
N ARG A 248 -21.87 -2.64 7.78
CA ARG A 248 -20.45 -2.77 8.15
C ARG A 248 -19.55 -2.05 7.15
N VAL A 249 -18.47 -1.47 7.66
CA VAL A 249 -17.42 -0.84 6.86
C VAL A 249 -16.26 -1.84 6.68
N PHE A 250 -16.10 -2.33 5.46
CA PHE A 250 -15.00 -3.21 5.05
C PHE A 250 -13.86 -2.38 4.50
N SER A 251 -12.74 -2.35 5.19
CA SER A 251 -11.52 -1.70 4.70
C SER A 251 -10.71 -2.67 3.85
N VAL A 252 -10.39 -2.27 2.63
CA VAL A 252 -9.51 -3.04 1.73
C VAL A 252 -8.10 -2.50 1.80
N GLY A 253 -7.24 -3.28 2.46
CA GLY A 253 -5.84 -2.98 2.71
C GLY A 253 -5.59 -2.10 3.93
N THR A 254 -4.39 -2.20 4.41
CA THR A 254 -3.90 -1.41 5.56
C THR A 254 -3.87 0.09 5.27
N THR A 255 -3.73 0.49 3.99
CA THR A 255 -3.76 1.89 3.57
C THR A 255 -5.13 2.53 3.75
N SER A 256 -6.20 1.84 3.33
CA SER A 256 -7.58 2.29 3.57
C SER A 256 -7.87 2.37 5.07
N THR A 257 -7.45 1.36 5.84
CA THR A 257 -7.60 1.33 7.30
C THR A 257 -6.92 2.53 7.96
N ARG A 258 -5.66 2.81 7.60
CA ARG A 258 -4.92 3.95 8.16
C ARG A 258 -5.59 5.28 7.84
N THR A 259 -6.13 5.46 6.65
CA THR A 259 -6.87 6.69 6.29
C THR A 259 -8.14 6.82 7.10
N LEU A 260 -8.98 5.79 7.11
CA LEU A 260 -10.26 5.80 7.83
C LEU A 260 -10.08 6.06 9.33
N GLU A 261 -9.14 5.36 9.95
CA GLU A 261 -8.87 5.51 11.38
C GLU A 261 -8.18 6.84 11.72
N THR A 262 -7.42 7.44 10.79
CA THR A 262 -6.90 8.80 10.96
C THR A 262 -8.05 9.81 11.00
N VAL A 263 -8.94 9.75 10.00
CA VAL A 263 -10.08 10.68 9.94
C VAL A 263 -11.02 10.49 11.14
N ALA A 264 -11.33 9.24 11.49
CA ALA A 264 -12.20 8.93 12.64
C ALA A 264 -11.58 9.38 13.97
N ARG A 265 -10.26 9.18 14.16
CA ARG A 265 -9.54 9.62 15.36
C ARG A 265 -9.63 11.14 15.53
N ASP A 266 -9.39 11.87 14.44
CA ASP A 266 -9.27 13.33 14.45
C ASP A 266 -10.65 14.03 14.52
N ASN A 267 -11.76 13.28 14.28
CA ASN A 267 -13.14 13.79 14.28
C ASN A 267 -14.09 13.01 15.23
N ASN A 268 -13.57 12.52 16.36
CA ASN A 268 -14.37 11.84 17.41
C ASN A 268 -15.19 10.63 16.92
N GLY A 269 -14.72 9.93 15.90
CA GLY A 269 -15.37 8.75 15.32
C GLY A 269 -16.22 9.03 14.09
N GLU A 270 -16.47 10.29 13.76
CA GLU A 270 -17.17 10.70 12.55
C GLU A 270 -16.23 10.69 11.34
N ILE A 271 -16.74 10.29 10.19
CA ILE A 271 -16.00 10.35 8.92
C ILE A 271 -16.42 11.61 8.19
N VAL A 272 -15.45 12.47 7.92
CA VAL A 272 -15.64 13.74 7.21
C VAL A 272 -14.72 13.83 6.00
N ALA A 273 -15.05 14.68 5.03
CA ALA A 273 -14.14 15.02 3.96
C ALA A 273 -12.86 15.62 4.54
N ALA A 274 -11.72 15.03 4.19
CA ALA A 274 -10.43 15.42 4.74
C ALA A 274 -9.28 15.12 3.78
N SER A 275 -8.23 15.90 3.86
CA SER A 275 -6.96 15.61 3.19
C SER A 275 -5.80 16.04 4.08
N GLY A 276 -4.71 15.32 4.04
CA GLY A 276 -3.57 15.62 4.88
C GLY A 276 -2.52 14.50 4.89
N TRP A 277 -1.64 14.59 5.85
CA TRP A 277 -0.59 13.61 6.08
C TRP A 277 -0.92 12.75 7.29
N THR A 278 -0.86 11.42 7.13
CA THR A 278 -1.01 10.49 8.24
C THR A 278 0.28 9.75 8.52
N ASN A 279 0.68 9.74 9.76
CA ASN A 279 1.73 8.88 10.31
C ASN A 279 1.16 7.93 11.36
N ILE A 280 -0.14 7.66 11.31
CA ILE A 280 -0.80 6.77 12.27
C ILE A 280 -0.11 5.40 12.28
N PHE A 281 0.32 4.99 13.47
CA PHE A 281 0.89 3.68 13.72
C PHE A 281 -0.11 2.86 14.52
N ILE A 282 -0.68 1.84 13.87
CA ILE A 282 -1.71 0.98 14.46
C ILE A 282 -1.04 -0.32 14.91
N TYR A 283 -1.12 -0.61 16.20
CA TYR A 283 -0.58 -1.79 16.85
C TYR A 283 -1.50 -2.23 18.00
N PRO A 284 -1.33 -3.42 18.60
CA PRO A 284 -2.22 -3.93 19.65
C PRO A 284 -2.44 -2.94 20.80
N GLY A 285 -3.70 -2.73 21.14
CA GLY A 285 -4.17 -1.69 22.05
C GLY A 285 -4.80 -0.47 21.34
N PHE A 286 -4.73 -0.42 20.00
CA PHE A 286 -5.43 0.59 19.21
C PHE A 286 -6.93 0.32 19.19
N GLU A 287 -7.72 1.38 19.39
CA GLU A 287 -9.18 1.35 19.37
C GLU A 287 -9.70 1.80 18.01
N PHE A 288 -10.24 0.84 17.23
CA PHE A 288 -10.84 1.12 15.92
C PHE A 288 -12.20 1.81 16.07
N LYS A 289 -12.39 2.92 15.34
CA LYS A 289 -13.61 3.72 15.40
C LYS A 289 -14.46 3.62 14.14
N CYS A 290 -13.84 3.31 13.01
CA CYS A 290 -14.52 3.28 11.72
C CYS A 290 -14.61 1.87 11.14
N VAL A 291 -13.51 1.12 11.11
CA VAL A 291 -13.40 -0.13 10.38
C VAL A 291 -14.00 -1.30 11.16
N ASP A 292 -14.99 -1.97 10.58
CA ASP A 292 -15.66 -3.15 11.15
C ASP A 292 -15.06 -4.46 10.68
N CYS A 293 -14.61 -4.53 9.40
CA CYS A 293 -14.01 -5.70 8.78
C CYS A 293 -12.78 -5.31 7.96
N LEU A 294 -11.78 -6.18 7.92
CA LEU A 294 -10.51 -5.94 7.23
C LEU A 294 -10.24 -7.00 6.16
N ILE A 295 -9.95 -6.57 4.93
CA ILE A 295 -9.44 -7.40 3.86
C ILE A 295 -7.98 -7.00 3.61
N THR A 296 -7.05 -7.94 3.71
CA THR A 296 -5.62 -7.65 3.58
C THR A 296 -4.83 -8.81 3.02
N ASN A 297 -3.62 -8.55 2.51
CA ASN A 297 -2.67 -9.62 2.16
C ASN A 297 -1.98 -10.16 3.43
N PHE A 298 -1.26 -11.27 3.27
CA PHE A 298 -0.32 -11.73 4.29
C PHE A 298 0.96 -10.88 4.24
N HIS A 299 1.42 -10.45 5.41
CA HIS A 299 2.53 -9.50 5.58
C HIS A 299 3.80 -10.16 6.11
N LEU A 300 4.94 -9.40 6.07
CA LEU A 300 6.23 -9.86 6.60
C LEU A 300 6.19 -9.99 8.13
N PRO A 301 7.00 -10.93 8.67
CA PRO A 301 7.32 -10.90 10.09
C PRO A 301 7.94 -9.55 10.47
N LYS A 302 7.66 -9.11 11.70
CA LYS A 302 8.19 -7.87 12.30
C LYS A 302 7.87 -6.58 11.53
N SER A 303 6.87 -6.57 10.63
CA SER A 303 6.45 -5.39 9.90
C SER A 303 5.36 -4.59 10.63
N SER A 304 5.29 -3.28 10.37
CA SER A 304 4.18 -2.45 10.86
C SER A 304 2.81 -2.94 10.39
N LEU A 305 2.77 -3.67 9.27
CA LEU A 305 1.54 -4.19 8.69
C LEU A 305 0.98 -5.39 9.47
N ILE A 306 1.82 -6.35 9.91
CA ILE A 306 1.35 -7.43 10.79
C ILE A 306 0.93 -6.90 12.16
N MET A 307 1.53 -5.78 12.62
CA MET A 307 1.13 -5.12 13.86
C MET A 307 -0.29 -4.53 13.76
N LEU A 308 -0.64 -3.91 12.61
CA LEU A 308 -2.00 -3.44 12.35
C LEU A 308 -3.00 -4.59 12.31
N VAL A 309 -2.70 -5.69 11.63
CA VAL A 309 -3.57 -6.87 11.61
C VAL A 309 -3.73 -7.46 13.02
N SER A 310 -2.64 -7.49 13.80
CA SER A 310 -2.65 -7.93 15.21
C SER A 310 -3.47 -7.02 16.11
N ALA A 311 -3.49 -5.71 15.84
CA ALA A 311 -4.36 -4.76 16.53
C ALA A 311 -5.84 -4.96 16.20
N PHE A 312 -6.12 -5.34 14.94
CA PHE A 312 -7.50 -5.53 14.46
C PHE A 312 -8.19 -6.77 15.01
N TYR A 313 -7.42 -7.79 15.38
CA TYR A 313 -7.97 -9.01 15.97
C TYR A 313 -7.34 -9.27 17.34
N ASP A 314 -6.30 -10.06 17.37
CA ASP A 314 -5.49 -10.41 18.54
C ASP A 314 -4.11 -10.86 18.05
N ARG A 315 -3.05 -10.44 18.74
CA ARG A 315 -1.67 -10.70 18.30
C ARG A 315 -1.36 -12.22 18.24
N GLU A 316 -1.73 -12.97 19.27
CA GLU A 316 -1.41 -14.41 19.34
C GLU A 316 -2.19 -15.19 18.28
N LYS A 317 -3.47 -14.83 18.11
CA LYS A 317 -4.32 -15.41 17.08
C LYS A 317 -3.84 -15.08 15.66
N VAL A 318 -3.39 -13.87 15.41
CA VAL A 318 -2.84 -13.49 14.10
C VAL A 318 -1.57 -14.30 13.80
N ILE A 319 -0.65 -14.45 14.75
CA ILE A 319 0.55 -15.28 14.57
C ILE A 319 0.17 -16.76 14.33
N GLU A 320 -0.82 -17.30 15.05
CA GLU A 320 -1.35 -18.64 14.81
C GLU A 320 -1.89 -18.80 13.39
N LEU A 321 -2.72 -17.83 12.91
CA LEU A 321 -3.28 -17.82 11.56
C LEU A 321 -2.20 -17.71 10.48
N TYR A 322 -1.14 -16.95 10.72
CA TYR A 322 -0.01 -16.84 9.81
C TYR A 322 0.79 -18.16 9.71
N ASN A 323 0.97 -18.89 10.81
CA ASN A 323 1.56 -20.22 10.79
C ASN A 323 0.67 -21.21 10.02
N ILE A 324 -0.65 -21.19 10.23
CA ILE A 324 -1.62 -21.96 9.45
C ILE A 324 -1.52 -21.63 7.96
N ALA A 325 -1.38 -20.35 7.60
CA ALA A 325 -1.21 -19.94 6.21
C ALA A 325 0.09 -20.47 5.60
N VAL A 326 1.21 -20.48 6.34
CA VAL A 326 2.48 -21.09 5.92
C VAL A 326 2.31 -22.60 5.70
N GLU A 327 1.73 -23.34 6.64
CA GLU A 327 1.48 -24.78 6.54
C GLU A 327 0.60 -25.12 5.33
N ASN A 328 -0.40 -24.30 5.05
CA ASN A 328 -1.32 -24.47 3.91
C ASN A 328 -0.80 -23.83 2.60
N LYS A 329 0.48 -23.44 2.57
CA LYS A 329 1.15 -22.88 1.39
C LYS A 329 0.39 -21.71 0.76
N TYR A 330 -0.05 -20.78 1.59
CA TYR A 330 -0.49 -19.48 1.13
C TYR A 330 0.71 -18.69 0.61
N ARG A 331 0.47 -17.87 -0.38
CA ARG A 331 1.48 -16.96 -0.92
C ARG A 331 1.44 -15.66 -0.14
N PHE A 332 2.61 -15.08 0.09
CA PHE A 332 2.78 -13.89 0.91
C PHE A 332 3.12 -12.66 0.07
N PHE A 333 2.87 -11.48 0.60
CA PHE A 333 3.15 -10.15 0.08
C PHE A 333 2.28 -9.68 -1.07
N SER A 334 2.83 -8.73 -1.89
CA SER A 334 2.09 -7.94 -2.89
C SER A 334 1.29 -8.75 -3.88
N PHE A 335 1.83 -9.88 -4.35
CA PHE A 335 1.16 -10.80 -5.27
C PHE A 335 0.68 -12.09 -4.59
N GLY A 336 0.69 -12.07 -3.27
CA GLY A 336 0.27 -13.19 -2.45
C GLY A 336 -1.23 -13.40 -2.41
N ASP A 337 -1.66 -14.16 -1.42
CA ASP A 337 -3.04 -14.48 -1.12
C ASP A 337 -3.61 -13.50 -0.09
N ALA A 338 -4.90 -13.59 0.19
CA ALA A 338 -5.61 -12.65 1.03
C ALA A 338 -6.17 -13.29 2.32
N MET A 339 -6.47 -12.41 3.28
CA MET A 339 -7.22 -12.70 4.49
C MET A 339 -8.39 -11.72 4.60
N ILE A 340 -9.55 -12.19 5.03
CA ILE A 340 -10.66 -11.35 5.49
C ILE A 340 -10.91 -11.62 6.97
N ILE A 341 -10.99 -10.56 7.77
CA ILE A 341 -11.26 -10.60 9.20
C ILE A 341 -12.59 -9.89 9.46
N LEU A 342 -13.58 -10.65 9.96
CA LEU A 342 -14.97 -10.25 10.17
C LEU A 342 -15.25 -9.87 11.63
#